data_b4821dbcde44b5c752035c6a8055bfb1
#
_entry.id   b4821dbcde44b5c752035c6a8055bfb1
#
_cell.length_a   1.000
_cell.length_b   1.000
_cell.length_c   1.000
_cell.angle_alpha   90.00
_cell.angle_beta   90.00
_cell.angle_gamma   90.00
#
_symmetry.space_group_name_H-M   'P 1'
#
loop_
_entity.id
_entity.type
_entity.pdbx_description
1 polymer ?
#
loop_
_entity_poly.entity_id
_entity_poly.type
_entity_poly.pdbx_seq_one_letter_code
_entity_poly.pdbx_strand_id
1 'polypeptide(L)'
;MDKKAALGALSALGQETRLDVFRLLVMAGPAGLPAGEIGERLGTVQNTTSAHLKVLSQAGLVGSEREGRTIRYSADMTGFRDLLAFLMEDCCAGKPELCRPVIDAVTCRC
;
A
#
# COMPACT_ATOMS: atom_id res chain seq x y z
N MET A 1 -14.19 -2.84 -4.60
CA MET A 1 -13.30 -4.02 -4.38
C MET A 1 -14.15 -5.21 -3.96
N ASP A 2 -13.92 -6.35 -4.56
CA ASP A 2 -14.62 -7.55 -4.15
C ASP A 2 -13.79 -8.33 -3.12
N LYS A 3 -14.36 -9.41 -2.60
CA LYS A 3 -13.71 -10.22 -1.57
C LYS A 3 -12.39 -10.82 -2.07
N LYS A 4 -12.35 -11.28 -3.33
CA LYS A 4 -11.15 -11.87 -3.91
C LYS A 4 -10.02 -10.82 -4.00
N ALA A 5 -10.34 -9.63 -4.46
CA ALA A 5 -9.38 -8.53 -4.55
C ALA A 5 -8.88 -8.13 -3.16
N ALA A 6 -9.79 -8.07 -2.18
CA ALA A 6 -9.41 -7.75 -0.79
C ALA A 6 -8.46 -8.79 -0.21
N LEU A 7 -8.73 -10.08 -0.44
CA LEU A 7 -7.84 -11.15 0.02
C LEU A 7 -6.46 -11.06 -0.64
N GLY A 8 -6.42 -10.71 -1.93
CA GLY A 8 -5.15 -10.50 -2.62
C GLY A 8 -4.34 -9.35 -2.01
N ALA A 9 -5.00 -8.25 -1.70
CA ALA A 9 -4.35 -7.10 -1.08
C ALA A 9 -3.85 -7.44 0.32
N LEU A 10 -4.66 -8.10 1.14
CA LEU A 10 -4.25 -8.51 2.49
C LEU A 10 -3.10 -9.51 2.44
N SER A 11 -3.14 -10.46 1.50
CA SER A 11 -2.05 -11.41 1.32
C SER A 11 -0.76 -10.72 0.92
N ALA A 12 -0.84 -9.73 0.01
CA ALA A 12 0.33 -8.96 -0.39
C ALA A 12 0.96 -8.23 0.80
N LEU A 13 0.15 -7.64 1.66
CA LEU A 13 0.62 -6.94 2.86
C LEU A 13 1.02 -7.88 3.99
N GLY A 14 0.62 -9.13 3.94
CA GLY A 14 0.86 -10.11 4.99
C GLY A 14 2.26 -10.71 4.98
N GLN A 15 3.21 -10.13 4.25
CA GLN A 15 4.60 -10.57 4.22
C GLN A 15 5.47 -9.41 4.70
N GLU A 16 6.43 -9.68 5.57
CA GLU A 16 7.19 -8.65 6.28
C GLU A 16 7.82 -7.61 5.35
N THR A 17 8.56 -8.06 4.35
CA THR A 17 9.26 -7.13 3.45
C THR A 17 8.28 -6.31 2.63
N ARG A 18 7.21 -6.93 2.15
CA ARG A 18 6.19 -6.19 1.38
C ARG A 18 5.49 -5.15 2.23
N LEU A 19 5.21 -5.46 3.50
CA LEU A 19 4.65 -4.46 4.41
C LEU A 19 5.61 -3.28 4.58
N ASP A 20 6.90 -3.56 4.74
CA ASP A 20 7.91 -2.51 4.86
C ASP A 20 8.00 -1.68 3.59
N VAL A 21 7.95 -2.30 2.41
CA VAL A 21 7.94 -1.59 1.14
C VAL A 21 6.74 -0.65 1.05
N PHE A 22 5.56 -1.16 1.35
CA PHE A 22 4.34 -0.36 1.27
C PHE A 22 4.39 0.83 2.23
N ARG A 23 4.79 0.61 3.47
CA ARG A 23 4.88 1.70 4.46
C ARG A 23 5.91 2.75 4.06
N LEU A 24 7.04 2.31 3.52
CA LEU A 24 8.06 3.23 3.01
C LEU A 24 7.49 4.11 1.89
N LEU A 25 6.72 3.52 0.97
CA LEU A 25 6.11 4.27 -0.13
C LEU A 25 5.01 5.22 0.35
N VAL A 26 4.24 4.82 1.36
CA VAL A 26 3.26 5.73 1.99
C VAL A 26 3.98 6.96 2.54
N MET A 27 5.10 6.78 3.24
CA MET A 27 5.87 7.88 3.79
C MET A 27 6.53 8.75 2.72
N ALA A 28 6.91 8.14 1.59
CA ALA A 28 7.54 8.87 0.48
C ALA A 28 6.55 9.78 -0.26
N GLY A 29 5.26 9.49 -0.17
CA GLY A 29 4.24 10.30 -0.80
C GLY A 29 4.12 10.10 -2.31
N PRO A 30 3.41 11.00 -3.01
CA PRO A 30 3.11 10.83 -4.43
C PRO A 30 4.34 10.81 -5.35
N ALA A 31 5.43 11.44 -4.94
CA ALA A 31 6.67 11.43 -5.73
C ALA A 31 7.26 10.02 -5.84
N GLY A 32 7.03 9.20 -4.84
CA GLY A 32 7.50 7.82 -4.85
C GLY A 32 9.00 7.65 -4.79
N LEU A 33 9.45 6.44 -5.03
CA LEU A 33 10.87 6.08 -5.01
C LEU A 33 11.18 5.10 -6.14
N PRO A 34 12.39 5.18 -6.74
CA PRO A 34 12.82 4.13 -7.66
C PRO A 34 13.16 2.85 -6.90
N ALA A 35 13.04 1.71 -7.59
CA ALA A 35 13.26 0.39 -6.98
C ALA A 35 14.63 0.25 -6.31
N GLY A 36 15.66 0.82 -6.93
CA GLY A 36 17.02 0.78 -6.34
C GLY A 36 17.09 1.43 -4.98
N GLU A 37 16.43 2.58 -4.82
CA GLU A 37 16.42 3.29 -3.54
C GLU A 37 15.60 2.54 -2.50
N ILE A 38 14.49 1.92 -2.91
CA ILE A 38 13.69 1.09 -2.00
C ILE A 38 14.55 -0.05 -1.45
N GLY A 39 15.27 -0.74 -2.34
CA GLY A 39 16.14 -1.84 -1.95
C GLY A 39 17.26 -1.40 -1.01
N GLU A 40 17.88 -0.26 -1.29
CA GLU A 40 18.92 0.29 -0.42
C GLU A 40 18.41 0.57 0.98
N ARG A 41 17.26 1.22 1.07
CA ARG A 41 16.68 1.59 2.37
C ARG A 41 16.25 0.39 3.20
N LEU A 42 15.82 -0.69 2.54
CA LEU A 42 15.33 -1.88 3.23
C LEU A 42 16.35 -3.01 3.31
N GLY A 43 17.51 -2.84 2.69
CA GLY A 43 18.53 -3.86 2.70
C GLY A 43 18.19 -5.09 1.87
N THR A 44 17.41 -4.92 0.80
CA THR A 44 17.03 -6.02 -0.08
C THR A 44 17.73 -5.93 -1.42
N VAL A 45 18.02 -7.10 -2.01
CA VAL A 45 18.63 -7.14 -3.34
C VAL A 45 17.60 -6.85 -4.42
N GLN A 46 18.10 -6.41 -5.59
CA GLN A 46 17.25 -5.90 -6.67
C GLN A 46 16.16 -6.88 -7.11
N ASN A 47 16.50 -8.14 -7.30
CA ASN A 47 15.53 -9.13 -7.75
C ASN A 47 14.41 -9.34 -6.73
N THR A 48 14.75 -9.35 -5.45
CA THR A 48 13.79 -9.49 -4.36
C THR A 48 12.88 -8.26 -4.28
N THR A 49 13.46 -7.07 -4.36
CA THR A 49 12.69 -5.83 -4.36
C THR A 49 11.70 -5.80 -5.52
N SER A 50 12.16 -6.14 -6.72
CA SER A 50 11.31 -6.13 -7.91
C SER A 50 10.17 -7.14 -7.79
N ALA A 51 10.43 -8.32 -7.23
CA ALA A 51 9.40 -9.34 -7.02
C ALA A 51 8.32 -8.84 -6.05
N HIS A 52 8.72 -8.22 -4.96
CA HIS A 52 7.77 -7.65 -3.99
C HIS A 52 6.95 -6.51 -4.58
N LEU A 53 7.58 -5.62 -5.35
CA LEU A 53 6.88 -4.54 -6.03
C LEU A 53 5.84 -5.07 -7.02
N LYS A 54 6.18 -6.15 -7.73
CA LYS A 54 5.25 -6.78 -8.66
C LYS A 54 4.02 -7.32 -7.94
N VAL A 55 4.21 -8.01 -6.82
CA VAL A 55 3.10 -8.55 -6.03
C VAL A 55 2.20 -7.40 -5.54
N LEU A 56 2.79 -6.33 -5.00
CA LEU A 56 2.04 -5.18 -4.53
C LEU A 56 1.30 -4.47 -5.66
N SER A 57 1.92 -4.36 -6.83
CA SER A 57 1.29 -3.73 -8.00
C SER A 57 0.11 -4.55 -8.50
N GLN A 58 0.25 -5.86 -8.56
CA GLN A 58 -0.84 -6.76 -8.97
C GLN A 58 -2.00 -6.74 -7.98
N ALA A 59 -1.72 -6.46 -6.72
CA ALA A 59 -2.76 -6.34 -5.69
C ALA A 59 -3.44 -4.97 -5.66
N GLY A 60 -3.00 -4.03 -6.51
CA GLY A 60 -3.58 -2.69 -6.57
C GLY A 60 -3.13 -1.76 -5.47
N LEU A 61 -2.03 -2.07 -4.78
CA LEU A 61 -1.54 -1.28 -3.65
C LEU A 61 -0.38 -0.36 -4.00
N VAL A 62 0.28 -0.59 -5.12
CA VAL A 62 1.42 0.20 -5.59
C VAL A 62 1.20 0.52 -7.07
N GLY A 63 1.46 1.75 -7.43
CA GLY A 63 1.49 2.19 -8.81
C GLY A 63 2.92 2.50 -9.24
N SER A 64 3.12 2.63 -10.53
CA SER A 64 4.43 2.98 -11.06
C SER A 64 4.29 3.97 -12.20
N GLU A 65 5.32 4.78 -12.37
CA GLU A 65 5.39 5.78 -13.43
C GLU A 65 6.80 5.82 -13.98
N ARG A 66 6.92 5.79 -15.30
CA ARG A 66 8.22 5.84 -15.95
C ARG A 66 8.68 7.29 -16.12
N GLU A 67 9.88 7.58 -15.65
CA GLU A 67 10.58 8.84 -15.91
C GLU A 67 11.88 8.53 -16.64
N GLY A 68 11.89 8.69 -17.96
CA GLY A 68 13.06 8.33 -18.76
C GLY A 68 13.38 6.85 -18.64
N ARG A 69 14.55 6.52 -18.08
CA ARG A 69 14.99 5.13 -17.86
C ARG A 69 14.63 4.62 -16.49
N THR A 70 14.09 5.48 -15.65
CA THR A 70 13.78 5.15 -14.26
C THR A 70 12.30 4.92 -14.11
N ILE A 71 11.93 3.90 -13.34
CA ILE A 71 10.53 3.67 -12.93
C ILE A 71 10.43 4.06 -11.47
N ARG A 72 9.52 4.98 -11.16
CA ARG A 72 9.22 5.37 -9.80
C ARG A 72 7.96 4.65 -9.33
N TYR A 73 8.03 4.13 -8.12
CA TYR A 73 6.91 3.43 -7.49
C TYR A 73 6.34 4.28 -6.38
N SER A 74 5.03 4.29 -6.26
CA SER A 74 4.33 5.02 -5.19
C SER A 74 3.20 4.17 -4.65
N ALA A 75 2.81 4.45 -3.41
CA ALA A 75 1.64 3.79 -2.82
C ALA A 75 0.39 4.22 -3.59
N ASP A 76 -0.44 3.26 -3.96
CA ASP A 76 -1.73 3.53 -4.59
C ASP A 76 -2.75 3.76 -3.48
N MET A 77 -2.94 5.03 -3.10
CA MET A 77 -3.84 5.36 -1.99
C MET A 77 -5.30 5.12 -2.33
N THR A 78 -5.66 5.12 -3.63
CA THR A 78 -7.01 4.76 -4.05
C THR A 78 -7.25 3.26 -3.83
N GLY A 79 -6.29 2.41 -4.20
CA GLY A 79 -6.38 0.97 -3.95
C GLY A 79 -6.45 0.67 -2.45
N PHE A 80 -5.63 1.35 -1.66
CA PHE A 80 -5.64 1.17 -0.21
C PHE A 80 -6.95 1.65 0.40
N ARG A 81 -7.48 2.78 -0.07
CA ARG A 81 -8.78 3.27 0.36
C ARG A 81 -9.88 2.24 0.09
N ASP A 82 -9.84 1.61 -1.10
CA ASP A 82 -10.84 0.61 -1.47
C ASP A 82 -10.76 -0.61 -0.55
N LEU A 83 -9.56 -1.01 -0.15
CA LEU A 83 -9.39 -2.10 0.81
C LEU A 83 -10.02 -1.74 2.17
N LEU A 84 -9.72 -0.54 2.68
CA LEU A 84 -10.28 -0.09 3.95
C LEU A 84 -11.80 0.03 3.86
N ALA A 85 -12.31 0.55 2.74
CA ALA A 85 -13.75 0.68 2.53
C ALA A 85 -14.43 -0.70 2.54
N PHE A 86 -13.82 -1.69 1.90
CA PHE A 86 -14.33 -3.05 1.90
C PHE A 86 -14.37 -3.64 3.32
N LEU A 87 -13.27 -3.47 4.07
CA LEU A 87 -13.17 -4.01 5.42
C LEU A 87 -14.14 -3.35 6.39
N MET A 88 -14.44 -2.07 6.16
CA MET A 88 -15.31 -1.29 7.03
C MET A 88 -16.74 -1.20 6.49
N GLU A 89 -17.05 -1.91 5.42
CA GLU A 89 -18.39 -1.93 4.84
C GLU A 89 -19.41 -2.38 5.90
N ASP A 90 -20.50 -1.63 6.01
CA ASP A 90 -21.52 -1.83 7.04
C ASP A 90 -20.93 -1.81 8.46
N CYS A 91 -19.83 -1.10 8.65
CA CYS A 91 -19.21 -0.99 9.96
C CYS A 91 -20.18 -0.39 10.97
N CYS A 92 -20.02 -0.82 12.22
CA CYS A 92 -20.69 -0.19 13.35
C CYS A 92 -22.21 -0.41 13.39
N ALA A 93 -22.75 -1.24 12.53
CA ALA A 93 -24.21 -1.49 12.45
C ALA A 93 -25.02 -0.18 12.44
N GLY A 94 -24.52 0.83 11.70
CA GLY A 94 -25.14 2.13 11.61
C GLY A 94 -24.82 3.07 12.78
N LYS A 95 -23.83 2.73 13.59
CA LYS A 95 -23.42 3.56 14.74
C LYS A 95 -22.05 4.19 14.44
N PRO A 96 -22.00 5.43 13.93
CA PRO A 96 -20.75 6.09 13.56
C PRO A 96 -19.71 6.15 14.68
N GLU A 97 -20.14 6.20 15.92
CA GLU A 97 -19.26 6.28 17.06
C GLU A 97 -18.34 5.07 17.23
N LEU A 98 -18.70 3.91 16.64
CA LEU A 98 -17.86 2.73 16.70
C LEU A 98 -16.72 2.79 15.67
N CYS A 99 -16.91 3.50 14.57
CA CYS A 99 -15.90 3.67 13.53
C CYS A 99 -15.00 4.88 13.80
N ARG A 100 -15.46 5.85 14.55
CA ARG A 100 -14.74 7.10 14.76
C ARG A 100 -13.33 6.90 15.31
N PRO A 101 -13.07 6.02 16.29
CA PRO A 101 -11.71 5.81 16.77
C PRO A 101 -10.74 5.33 15.67
N VAL A 102 -11.24 4.51 14.72
CA VAL A 102 -10.42 4.06 13.59
C VAL A 102 -10.12 5.21 12.66
N ILE A 103 -11.14 6.02 12.33
CA ILE A 103 -10.99 7.19 11.46
C ILE A 103 -10.01 8.18 12.07
N ASP A 104 -10.16 8.47 13.36
CA ASP A 104 -9.29 9.41 14.06
C ASP A 104 -7.85 8.93 14.09
N ALA A 105 -7.65 7.62 14.25
CA ALA A 105 -6.31 7.02 14.31
C ALA A 105 -5.57 7.13 12.97
N VAL A 106 -6.29 7.15 11.84
CA VAL A 106 -5.66 7.22 10.51
C VAL A 106 -5.62 8.65 9.95
N THR A 107 -6.14 9.63 10.69
CA THR A 107 -6.08 11.02 10.25
C THR A 107 -4.64 11.50 10.27
N CYS A 108 -4.20 12.10 9.17
CA CYS A 108 -2.85 12.63 9.06
C CYS A 108 -2.68 13.84 9.98
N ARG A 109 -1.55 13.87 10.69
CA ARG A 109 -1.18 14.97 11.60
C ARG A 109 -0.08 15.85 11.01
N CYS A 110 0.17 15.69 9.74
CA CYS A 110 1.23 16.46 9.07
C CYS A 110 0.86 17.93 8.88
#